data_3515f329c178d22ef53727e22faef888
#
_entry.id   3515f329c178d22ef53727e22faef888
#
_cell.length_a   1.000
_cell.length_b   1.000
_cell.length_c   1.000
_cell.angle_alpha   90.00
_cell.angle_beta   90.00
_cell.angle_gamma   90.00
#
_symmetry.space_group_name_H-M   'P 1'
#
loop_
_entity.id
_entity.type
_entity.pdbx_description
1 polymer ?
#
loop_
_entity_poly.entity_id
_entity_poly.type
_entity_poly.pdbx_seq_one_letter_code
_entity_poly.pdbx_strand_id
1 'polypeptide(L)'
;MPCYKDEKTGTWYCQFRYADFTGKRKQKRKRGFKTKREAQEWEREFHLQKAKSCDMTLASFVELYFNDREHHVRDTAMDTKRNVFDTKIVPLLGNRKMNEITALDIRDWQQRVKEMGEATGLPYSETYLYTIHAQLTALFNYAQTFYGLRFNPCDAAGYMGSSVAGEMLIITKDQYELLRKEFRNEAYLLAFDILFWTGCREGEMLALLPKDLTDDDQLRIYKTYHRKKGQDIFGPTKNSKKGGNRNVPIPHWLAEEFRTYCSRLYGLTPDDRVFYMTCTALNKELTRCTQLTYLPDIRVHDLRHSHVSLCIELGYSVVLVARRIGDTVPVVMRTYAHLYPNKQQELVSKLEAIGSPSSNDDESDLMSLG
;
A
#
# COMPACT_ATOMS: atom_id res chain seq x y z
N MET A 1 44.17 -6.27 -15.20
CA MET A 1 44.29 -6.49 -13.77
C MET A 1 45.78 -6.55 -13.41
N PRO A 2 46.31 -5.63 -12.59
CA PRO A 2 47.74 -5.49 -12.41
C PRO A 2 48.24 -6.38 -11.28
N CYS A 3 48.58 -7.64 -11.62
CA CYS A 3 49.34 -8.53 -10.77
C CYS A 3 50.76 -8.67 -11.34
N TYR A 4 51.75 -8.46 -10.51
CA TYR A 4 53.18 -8.39 -10.90
C TYR A 4 53.99 -9.45 -10.17
N LYS A 5 55.04 -9.95 -10.80
CA LYS A 5 56.01 -10.85 -10.18
C LYS A 5 57.09 -10.03 -9.48
N ASP A 6 57.37 -10.36 -8.25
CA ASP A 6 58.47 -9.75 -7.50
C ASP A 6 59.76 -10.54 -7.81
N GLU A 7 60.65 -9.92 -8.55
CA GLU A 7 61.90 -10.57 -9.05
C GLU A 7 62.85 -10.97 -7.90
N LYS A 8 62.76 -10.29 -6.74
CA LYS A 8 63.62 -10.60 -5.59
C LYS A 8 63.15 -11.81 -4.78
N THR A 9 61.85 -12.05 -4.71
CA THR A 9 61.27 -13.12 -3.89
C THR A 9 60.66 -14.25 -4.72
N GLY A 10 60.60 -14.09 -6.05
CA GLY A 10 59.95 -15.05 -6.95
C GLY A 10 58.44 -15.18 -6.79
N THR A 11 57.82 -14.43 -5.86
CA THR A 11 56.38 -14.46 -5.55
C THR A 11 55.62 -13.41 -6.35
N TRP A 12 54.31 -13.58 -6.41
CA TRP A 12 53.45 -12.62 -7.05
C TRP A 12 52.85 -11.63 -6.05
N TYR A 13 52.57 -10.39 -6.49
CA TYR A 13 51.87 -9.40 -5.71
C TYR A 13 50.80 -8.72 -6.56
N CYS A 14 49.73 -8.28 -5.89
CA CYS A 14 48.65 -7.52 -6.47
C CYS A 14 48.65 -6.11 -5.91
N GLN A 15 48.51 -5.10 -6.78
CA GLN A 15 48.46 -3.70 -6.40
C GLN A 15 47.47 -2.98 -7.29
N PHE A 16 46.41 -2.41 -6.65
CA PHE A 16 45.35 -1.71 -7.35
C PHE A 16 44.88 -0.49 -6.55
N ARG A 17 44.21 0.41 -7.25
CA ARG A 17 43.55 1.56 -6.65
C ARG A 17 42.04 1.27 -6.54
N TYR A 18 41.46 1.66 -5.43
CA TYR A 18 40.03 1.56 -5.21
C TYR A 18 39.54 2.87 -4.58
N ALA A 19 38.27 3.24 -4.85
CA ALA A 19 37.61 4.29 -4.10
C ALA A 19 37.08 3.72 -2.78
N ASP A 20 37.37 4.40 -1.64
CA ASP A 20 36.72 4.06 -0.39
C ASP A 20 35.25 4.57 -0.40
N PHE A 21 34.50 4.29 0.67
CA PHE A 21 33.12 4.70 0.83
C PHE A 21 32.90 6.24 0.80
N THR A 22 33.97 7.03 0.97
CA THR A 22 33.94 8.52 0.86
C THR A 22 34.24 9.00 -0.55
N GLY A 23 34.44 8.10 -1.51
CA GLY A 23 34.89 8.42 -2.86
C GLY A 23 36.37 8.72 -2.98
N LYS A 24 37.14 8.72 -1.88
CA LYS A 24 38.60 8.93 -1.90
C LYS A 24 39.31 7.74 -2.49
N ARG A 25 40.23 7.99 -3.45
CA ARG A 25 41.06 6.97 -4.06
C ARG A 25 42.14 6.51 -3.07
N LYS A 26 42.12 5.23 -2.69
CA LYS A 26 43.12 4.54 -1.90
C LYS A 26 43.83 3.47 -2.72
N GLN A 27 45.03 3.10 -2.30
CA GLN A 27 45.83 2.05 -2.92
C GLN A 27 45.94 0.88 -1.96
N LYS A 28 45.72 -0.35 -2.47
CA LYS A 28 45.95 -1.60 -1.75
C LYS A 28 47.03 -2.40 -2.46
N ARG A 29 47.95 -2.96 -1.67
CA ARG A 29 49.01 -3.85 -2.14
C ARG A 29 49.11 -5.05 -1.21
N LYS A 30 49.11 -6.28 -1.78
CA LYS A 30 49.37 -7.52 -1.06
C LYS A 30 50.40 -8.35 -1.82
N ARG A 31 51.38 -8.87 -1.12
CA ARG A 31 52.50 -9.66 -1.66
C ARG A 31 52.43 -11.10 -1.14
N GLY A 32 53.26 -12.00 -1.72
CA GLY A 32 53.49 -13.36 -1.20
C GLY A 32 52.59 -14.44 -1.80
N PHE A 33 51.93 -14.16 -2.94
CA PHE A 33 51.19 -15.20 -3.64
C PHE A 33 52.15 -16.13 -4.41
N LYS A 34 51.85 -17.43 -4.39
CA LYS A 34 52.63 -18.43 -5.12
C LYS A 34 52.43 -18.35 -6.62
N THR A 35 51.23 -18.00 -7.03
CA THR A 35 50.85 -17.93 -8.46
C THR A 35 50.18 -16.61 -8.80
N LYS A 36 50.24 -16.25 -10.09
CA LYS A 36 49.49 -15.10 -10.64
C LYS A 36 47.96 -15.25 -10.44
N ARG A 37 47.47 -16.47 -10.55
CA ARG A 37 46.04 -16.81 -10.40
C ARG A 37 45.58 -16.53 -8.98
N GLU A 38 46.31 -16.93 -7.96
CA GLU A 38 45.98 -16.61 -6.54
C GLU A 38 45.95 -15.10 -6.27
N ALA A 39 46.88 -14.34 -6.85
CA ALA A 39 46.91 -12.89 -6.72
C ALA A 39 45.68 -12.24 -7.38
N GLN A 40 45.25 -12.72 -8.54
CA GLN A 40 44.04 -12.25 -9.26
C GLN A 40 42.76 -12.65 -8.53
N GLU A 41 42.70 -13.85 -7.98
CA GLU A 41 41.55 -14.35 -7.23
C GLU A 41 41.34 -13.56 -5.93
N TRP A 42 42.46 -13.26 -5.23
CA TRP A 42 42.41 -12.39 -4.07
C TRP A 42 41.96 -10.95 -4.40
N GLU A 43 42.41 -10.36 -5.52
CA GLU A 43 41.91 -9.05 -5.98
C GLU A 43 40.40 -9.09 -6.24
N ARG A 44 39.97 -10.14 -6.93
CA ARG A 44 38.54 -10.34 -7.23
C ARG A 44 37.70 -10.51 -5.95
N GLU A 45 38.16 -11.32 -5.01
CA GLU A 45 37.53 -11.48 -3.69
C GLU A 45 37.51 -10.18 -2.91
N PHE A 46 38.61 -9.41 -2.92
CA PHE A 46 38.69 -8.13 -2.25
C PHE A 46 37.65 -7.15 -2.82
N HIS A 47 37.50 -7.07 -4.14
CA HIS A 47 36.47 -6.23 -4.76
C HIS A 47 35.07 -6.74 -4.47
N LEU A 48 34.86 -8.04 -4.45
CA LEU A 48 33.56 -8.65 -4.09
C LEU A 48 33.23 -8.45 -2.61
N GLN A 49 34.20 -8.61 -1.71
CA GLN A 49 34.02 -8.39 -0.28
C GLN A 49 33.79 -6.91 0.05
N LYS A 50 34.49 -6.00 -0.63
CA LYS A 50 34.28 -4.56 -0.44
C LYS A 50 32.97 -4.06 -1.07
N ALA A 51 32.59 -4.59 -2.20
CA ALA A 51 31.26 -4.32 -2.78
C ALA A 51 30.12 -4.85 -1.88
N LYS A 52 30.44 -5.81 -0.99
CA LYS A 52 29.49 -6.42 -0.04
C LYS A 52 29.70 -5.99 1.42
N SER A 53 30.57 -5.04 1.74
CA SER A 53 30.82 -4.68 3.13
C SER A 53 29.95 -3.53 3.57
N CYS A 54 29.26 -3.69 4.71
CA CYS A 54 28.52 -2.63 5.40
C CYS A 54 29.43 -1.60 6.11
N ASP A 55 30.72 -1.50 5.76
CA ASP A 55 31.66 -0.50 6.31
C ASP A 55 31.48 0.86 5.61
N MET A 56 30.26 1.36 5.64
CA MET A 56 29.87 2.67 5.12
C MET A 56 28.82 3.30 6.02
N THR A 57 28.59 4.59 5.87
CA THR A 57 27.56 5.29 6.62
C THR A 57 26.15 4.83 6.18
N LEU A 58 25.18 4.91 7.08
CA LEU A 58 23.80 4.58 6.77
C LEU A 58 23.27 5.45 5.61
N ALA A 59 23.61 6.74 5.57
CA ALA A 59 23.23 7.62 4.46
C ALA A 59 23.74 7.11 3.11
N SER A 60 25.01 6.70 3.03
CA SER A 60 25.59 6.13 1.80
C SER A 60 24.94 4.80 1.42
N PHE A 61 24.59 3.97 2.41
CA PHE A 61 23.91 2.71 2.17
C PHE A 61 22.46 2.88 1.70
N VAL A 62 21.77 3.90 2.20
CA VAL A 62 20.41 4.28 1.75
C VAL A 62 20.41 4.59 0.26
N GLU A 63 21.40 5.34 -0.26
CA GLU A 63 21.49 5.61 -1.70
C GLU A 63 21.70 4.34 -2.51
N LEU A 64 22.57 3.40 -2.05
CA LEU A 64 22.72 2.09 -2.70
C LEU A 64 21.43 1.29 -2.71
N TYR A 65 20.72 1.26 -1.58
CA TYR A 65 19.46 0.56 -1.44
C TYR A 65 18.38 1.08 -2.40
N PHE A 66 18.27 2.41 -2.55
CA PHE A 66 17.30 3.01 -3.44
C PHE A 66 17.67 2.80 -4.91
N ASN A 67 18.94 2.96 -5.28
CA ASN A 67 19.41 2.73 -6.65
C ASN A 67 19.16 1.28 -7.12
N ASP A 68 19.35 0.29 -6.25
CA ASP A 68 19.07 -1.11 -6.58
C ASP A 68 17.56 -1.38 -6.72
N ARG A 69 16.74 -0.69 -5.93
CA ARG A 69 15.28 -0.88 -5.89
C ARG A 69 14.49 -0.06 -6.90
N GLU A 70 15.09 0.92 -7.53
CA GLU A 70 14.43 1.83 -8.46
C GLU A 70 13.70 1.08 -9.60
N HIS A 71 14.28 -0.06 -10.05
CA HIS A 71 13.70 -0.88 -11.11
C HIS A 71 12.67 -1.92 -10.63
N HIS A 72 12.43 -2.06 -9.32
CA HIS A 72 11.61 -3.14 -8.76
C HIS A 72 10.35 -2.67 -8.03
N VAL A 73 10.21 -1.38 -7.76
CA VAL A 73 9.11 -0.82 -6.96
C VAL A 73 8.39 0.28 -7.73
N ARG A 74 7.07 0.41 -7.53
CA ARG A 74 6.29 1.51 -8.13
C ARG A 74 6.77 2.87 -7.63
N ASP A 75 6.83 3.86 -8.49
CA ASP A 75 7.33 5.21 -8.20
C ASP A 75 6.70 5.86 -6.96
N THR A 76 5.37 5.75 -6.81
CA THR A 76 4.66 6.32 -5.65
C THR A 76 5.05 5.69 -4.32
N ALA A 77 5.29 4.37 -4.30
CA ALA A 77 5.74 3.68 -3.10
C ALA A 77 7.21 4.01 -2.78
N MET A 78 8.01 4.24 -3.81
CA MET A 78 9.40 4.65 -3.69
C MET A 78 9.51 6.07 -3.10
N ASP A 79 8.70 7.02 -3.59
CA ASP A 79 8.66 8.39 -3.07
C ASP A 79 8.28 8.42 -1.58
N THR A 80 7.25 7.66 -1.20
CA THR A 80 6.83 7.57 0.21
C THR A 80 7.94 6.99 1.09
N LYS A 81 8.62 5.94 0.62
CA LYS A 81 9.76 5.37 1.34
C LYS A 81 10.90 6.37 1.46
N ARG A 82 11.30 7.00 0.35
CA ARG A 82 12.38 7.99 0.35
C ARG A 82 12.07 9.13 1.33
N ASN A 83 10.87 9.65 1.33
CA ASN A 83 10.46 10.69 2.28
C ASN A 83 10.65 10.26 3.75
N VAL A 84 10.32 9.01 4.11
CA VAL A 84 10.56 8.49 5.46
C VAL A 84 12.06 8.46 5.77
N PHE A 85 12.88 7.98 4.84
CA PHE A 85 14.34 7.96 5.04
C PHE A 85 14.91 9.37 5.17
N ASP A 86 14.56 10.28 4.27
CA ASP A 86 15.10 11.63 4.24
C ASP A 86 14.68 12.49 5.44
N THR A 87 13.48 12.24 5.99
CA THR A 87 12.93 13.08 7.08
C THR A 87 13.03 12.46 8.47
N LYS A 88 13.14 11.12 8.61
CA LYS A 88 13.04 10.43 9.90
C LYS A 88 14.25 9.55 10.23
N ILE A 89 14.96 9.04 9.23
CA ILE A 89 16.03 8.06 9.45
C ILE A 89 17.39 8.70 9.23
N VAL A 90 17.67 9.23 8.04
CA VAL A 90 18.96 9.81 7.67
C VAL A 90 19.37 10.98 8.56
N PRO A 91 18.51 11.94 8.94
CA PRO A 91 18.91 13.03 9.81
C PRO A 91 19.44 12.58 11.18
N LEU A 92 18.96 11.44 11.69
CA LEU A 92 19.28 10.94 13.04
C LEU A 92 20.38 9.86 13.04
N LEU A 93 20.41 8.98 12.04
CA LEU A 93 21.32 7.82 11.98
C LEU A 93 22.30 7.88 10.80
N GLY A 94 22.11 8.79 9.84
CA GLY A 94 22.81 8.79 8.56
C GLY A 94 24.34 8.84 8.65
N ASN A 95 24.90 9.50 9.65
CA ASN A 95 26.33 9.64 9.83
C ASN A 95 27.00 8.42 10.50
N ARG A 96 26.20 7.49 11.06
CA ARG A 96 26.74 6.28 11.68
C ARG A 96 27.04 5.22 10.63
N LYS A 97 28.06 4.41 10.88
CA LYS A 97 28.37 3.26 10.03
C LYS A 97 27.35 2.14 10.27
N MET A 98 26.93 1.50 9.18
CA MET A 98 25.93 0.42 9.21
C MET A 98 26.31 -0.73 10.16
N ASN A 99 27.59 -1.10 10.19
CA ASN A 99 28.11 -2.20 11.02
C ASN A 99 28.35 -1.81 12.49
N GLU A 100 28.25 -0.53 12.85
CA GLU A 100 28.44 0.00 14.20
C GLU A 100 27.11 0.36 14.90
N ILE A 101 25.99 0.36 14.16
CA ILE A 101 24.67 0.67 14.72
C ILE A 101 24.22 -0.49 15.60
N THR A 102 23.91 -0.18 16.86
CA THR A 102 23.45 -1.14 17.87
C THR A 102 21.95 -1.03 18.13
N ALA A 103 21.38 -2.01 18.85
CA ALA A 103 20.00 -1.95 19.30
C ALA A 103 19.72 -0.73 20.21
N LEU A 104 20.71 -0.27 20.97
CA LEU A 104 20.56 0.95 21.79
C LEU A 104 20.45 2.19 20.92
N ASP A 105 21.21 2.27 19.84
CA ASP A 105 21.12 3.39 18.89
C ASP A 105 19.73 3.41 18.21
N ILE A 106 19.16 2.23 17.92
CA ILE A 106 17.80 2.14 17.38
C ILE A 106 16.78 2.61 18.40
N ARG A 107 16.92 2.26 19.68
CA ARG A 107 16.02 2.74 20.75
C ARG A 107 16.08 4.26 20.94
N ASP A 108 17.28 4.83 20.93
CA ASP A 108 17.47 6.28 20.98
C ASP A 108 16.82 6.97 19.77
N TRP A 109 17.02 6.41 18.58
CA TRP A 109 16.36 6.88 17.37
C TRP A 109 14.82 6.80 17.45
N GLN A 110 14.25 5.70 17.97
CA GLN A 110 12.82 5.56 18.19
C GLN A 110 12.26 6.68 19.08
N GLN A 111 12.97 6.99 20.19
CA GLN A 111 12.57 8.05 21.10
C GLN A 111 12.58 9.41 20.41
N ARG A 112 13.64 9.74 19.69
CA ARG A 112 13.74 11.00 18.94
C ARG A 112 12.67 11.15 17.86
N VAL A 113 12.31 10.08 17.18
CA VAL A 113 11.22 10.10 16.18
C VAL A 113 9.88 10.42 16.85
N LYS A 114 9.60 9.88 18.04
CA LYS A 114 8.39 10.22 18.82
C LYS A 114 8.38 11.70 19.21
N GLU A 115 9.49 12.20 19.75
CA GLU A 115 9.66 13.61 20.11
C GLU A 115 9.47 14.57 18.92
N MET A 116 9.93 14.16 17.72
CA MET A 116 9.64 14.93 16.48
C MET A 116 8.14 15.06 16.19
N GLY A 117 7.35 14.03 16.48
CA GLY A 117 5.89 14.08 16.35
C GLY A 117 5.26 15.03 17.38
N GLU A 118 5.66 14.90 18.64
CA GLU A 118 5.18 15.74 19.73
C GLU A 118 5.50 17.22 19.51
N ALA A 119 6.69 17.53 18.99
CA ALA A 119 7.10 18.90 18.69
C ALA A 119 6.23 19.60 17.64
N THR A 120 5.49 18.86 16.81
CA THR A 120 4.53 19.43 15.84
C THR A 120 3.14 19.70 16.46
N GLY A 121 2.94 19.38 17.73
CA GLY A 121 1.65 19.48 18.42
C GLY A 121 0.69 18.32 18.13
N LEU A 122 1.07 17.38 17.25
CA LEU A 122 0.28 16.19 16.89
C LEU A 122 1.21 14.96 16.91
N PRO A 123 1.13 14.12 17.96
CA PRO A 123 1.88 12.88 18.03
C PRO A 123 1.64 12.00 16.79
N TYR A 124 2.69 11.30 16.33
CA TYR A 124 2.52 10.33 15.25
C TYR A 124 1.65 9.17 15.70
N SER A 125 0.77 8.69 14.82
CA SER A 125 -0.05 7.50 15.11
C SER A 125 0.82 6.25 15.27
N GLU A 126 0.37 5.30 16.09
CA GLU A 126 1.06 4.02 16.33
C GLU A 126 1.36 3.27 15.02
N THR A 127 0.43 3.27 14.07
CA THR A 127 0.60 2.63 12.76
C THR A 127 1.62 3.36 11.88
N TYR A 128 1.74 4.67 12.00
CA TYR A 128 2.77 5.42 11.28
C TYR A 128 4.16 5.18 11.88
N LEU A 129 4.28 5.18 13.20
CA LEU A 129 5.51 4.82 13.91
C LEU A 129 5.97 3.41 13.53
N TYR A 130 5.05 2.44 13.52
CA TYR A 130 5.33 1.08 13.05
C TYR A 130 5.85 1.07 11.60
N THR A 131 5.21 1.85 10.73
CA THR A 131 5.62 1.95 9.31
C THR A 131 7.02 2.52 9.16
N ILE A 132 7.37 3.59 9.91
CA ILE A 132 8.71 4.17 9.91
C ILE A 132 9.74 3.12 10.34
N HIS A 133 9.48 2.41 11.44
CA HIS A 133 10.38 1.37 11.94
C HIS A 133 10.55 0.21 10.95
N ALA A 134 9.46 -0.23 10.33
CA ALA A 134 9.49 -1.29 9.33
C ALA A 134 10.35 -0.94 8.09
N GLN A 135 10.43 0.35 7.70
CA GLN A 135 11.33 0.76 6.61
C GLN A 135 12.81 0.61 7.00
N LEU A 136 13.17 0.98 8.23
CA LEU A 136 14.54 0.80 8.73
C LEU A 136 14.90 -0.68 8.88
N THR A 137 13.99 -1.49 9.42
CA THR A 137 14.13 -2.95 9.50
C THR A 137 14.37 -3.57 8.12
N ALA A 138 13.61 -3.13 7.11
CA ALA A 138 13.77 -3.61 5.73
C ALA A 138 15.13 -3.24 5.12
N LEU A 139 15.69 -2.06 5.45
CA LEU A 139 17.04 -1.66 5.05
C LEU A 139 18.11 -2.59 5.66
N PHE A 140 18.01 -2.87 6.96
CA PHE A 140 18.97 -3.75 7.64
C PHE A 140 18.84 -5.21 7.17
N ASN A 141 17.64 -5.71 6.90
CA ASN A 141 17.42 -7.04 6.30
C ASN A 141 18.05 -7.12 4.90
N TYR A 142 17.94 -6.06 4.10
CA TYR A 142 18.60 -5.99 2.81
C TYR A 142 20.12 -6.02 2.96
N ALA A 143 20.67 -5.29 3.95
CA ALA A 143 22.10 -5.32 4.28
C ALA A 143 22.58 -6.70 4.72
N GLN A 144 21.80 -7.43 5.52
CA GLN A 144 22.12 -8.82 5.89
C GLN A 144 22.13 -9.74 4.68
N THR A 145 21.11 -9.67 3.84
CA THR A 145 20.95 -10.57 2.69
C THR A 145 22.03 -10.37 1.64
N PHE A 146 22.37 -9.13 1.33
CA PHE A 146 23.22 -8.81 0.17
C PHE A 146 24.61 -8.26 0.50
N TYR A 147 24.80 -7.70 1.71
CA TYR A 147 26.04 -7.01 2.09
C TYR A 147 26.74 -7.59 3.31
N GLY A 148 26.30 -8.77 3.79
CA GLY A 148 26.97 -9.53 4.83
C GLY A 148 26.92 -8.88 6.22
N LEU A 149 25.92 -8.04 6.51
CA LEU A 149 25.68 -7.57 7.86
C LEU A 149 25.34 -8.75 8.76
N ARG A 150 25.98 -8.86 9.93
CA ARG A 150 25.85 -10.05 10.79
C ARG A 150 24.48 -10.20 11.44
N PHE A 151 23.89 -9.09 11.88
CA PHE A 151 22.59 -9.08 12.55
C PHE A 151 21.86 -7.78 12.26
N ASN A 152 20.53 -7.81 12.34
CA ASN A 152 19.71 -6.62 12.22
C ASN A 152 19.49 -6.01 13.62
N PRO A 153 19.99 -4.80 13.90
CA PRO A 153 19.83 -4.18 15.21
C PRO A 153 18.36 -3.85 15.57
N CYS A 154 17.48 -3.73 14.57
CA CYS A 154 16.06 -3.49 14.81
C CYS A 154 15.36 -4.67 15.47
N ASP A 155 15.82 -5.93 15.22
CA ASP A 155 15.19 -7.13 15.79
C ASP A 155 15.33 -7.15 17.32
N ALA A 156 16.51 -6.78 17.84
CA ALA A 156 16.76 -6.70 19.29
C ALA A 156 16.17 -5.45 19.93
N ALA A 157 16.01 -4.36 19.20
CA ALA A 157 15.40 -3.12 19.71
C ALA A 157 13.89 -3.24 19.93
N GLY A 158 13.22 -4.11 19.17
CA GLY A 158 11.77 -4.21 19.11
C GLY A 158 11.14 -3.09 18.26
N TYR A 159 9.89 -3.32 17.86
CA TYR A 159 9.17 -2.37 17.02
C TYR A 159 8.76 -1.09 17.77
N MET A 160 8.73 0.03 17.04
CA MET A 160 8.14 1.29 17.48
C MET A 160 6.70 1.34 16.96
N GLY A 161 5.73 1.56 17.86
CA GLY A 161 4.31 1.60 17.50
C GLY A 161 3.67 0.22 17.31
N SER A 162 2.48 0.19 16.72
CA SER A 162 1.67 -1.00 16.54
C SER A 162 1.19 -1.14 15.09
N SER A 163 1.17 -2.39 14.60
CA SER A 163 0.58 -2.72 13.30
C SER A 163 -0.95 -2.78 13.32
N VAL A 164 -1.56 -2.71 14.51
CA VAL A 164 -3.01 -2.75 14.68
C VAL A 164 -3.57 -1.38 14.28
N ALA A 165 -4.34 -1.36 13.21
CA ALA A 165 -5.07 -0.16 12.81
C ALA A 165 -6.17 0.14 13.83
N GLY A 166 -6.47 1.44 14.05
CA GLY A 166 -7.64 1.84 14.81
C GLY A 166 -8.94 1.34 14.18
N GLU A 167 -10.04 1.50 14.91
CA GLU A 167 -11.36 1.13 14.41
C GLU A 167 -11.68 1.82 13.09
N MET A 168 -12.30 1.06 12.22
CA MET A 168 -12.71 1.52 10.90
C MET A 168 -14.00 2.34 11.05
N LEU A 169 -13.96 3.59 10.61
CA LEU A 169 -15.15 4.43 10.60
C LEU A 169 -16.02 4.05 9.40
N ILE A 170 -17.29 3.77 9.67
CA ILE A 170 -18.29 3.40 8.69
C ILE A 170 -19.50 4.31 8.92
N ILE A 171 -20.05 4.85 7.86
CA ILE A 171 -21.34 5.57 7.87
C ILE A 171 -22.42 4.73 7.20
N THR A 172 -23.61 4.79 7.75
CA THR A 172 -24.80 4.13 7.19
C THR A 172 -25.28 4.87 5.95
N LYS A 173 -26.21 4.24 5.20
CA LYS A 173 -26.89 4.89 4.08
C LYS A 173 -27.60 6.18 4.53
N ASP A 174 -28.31 6.16 5.63
CA ASP A 174 -29.05 7.33 6.13
C ASP A 174 -28.10 8.48 6.52
N GLN A 175 -26.97 8.16 7.13
CA GLN A 175 -25.92 9.14 7.43
C GLN A 175 -25.30 9.71 6.13
N TYR A 176 -25.11 8.87 5.10
CA TYR A 176 -24.64 9.34 3.81
C TYR A 176 -25.66 10.29 3.15
N GLU A 177 -26.96 10.02 3.23
CA GLU A 177 -28.00 10.90 2.71
C GLU A 177 -28.03 12.27 3.41
N LEU A 178 -27.61 12.35 4.69
CA LEU A 178 -27.41 13.64 5.35
C LEU A 178 -26.21 14.40 4.74
N LEU A 179 -25.07 13.72 4.54
CA LEU A 179 -23.89 14.32 3.89
C LEU A 179 -24.22 14.79 2.47
N ARG A 180 -25.00 13.99 1.74
CA ARG A 180 -25.36 14.25 0.33
C ARG A 180 -26.02 15.62 0.13
N LYS A 181 -26.79 16.09 1.10
CA LYS A 181 -27.48 17.39 1.07
C LYS A 181 -26.53 18.57 1.25
N GLU A 182 -25.35 18.35 1.83
CA GLU A 182 -24.40 19.40 2.19
C GLU A 182 -23.30 19.62 1.15
N PHE A 183 -23.17 18.79 0.11
CA PHE A 183 -22.15 19.00 -0.91
C PHE A 183 -22.41 20.28 -1.72
N ARG A 184 -21.34 21.06 -1.92
CA ARG A 184 -21.42 22.43 -2.46
C ARG A 184 -21.98 22.53 -3.88
N ASN A 185 -21.69 21.54 -4.71
CA ASN A 185 -22.06 21.56 -6.12
C ASN A 185 -22.21 20.14 -6.68
N GLU A 186 -22.76 20.07 -7.89
CA GLU A 186 -23.01 18.81 -8.60
C GLU A 186 -21.74 17.96 -8.80
N ALA A 187 -20.57 18.57 -8.98
CA ALA A 187 -19.32 17.82 -9.18
C ALA A 187 -18.91 17.03 -7.93
N TYR A 188 -19.02 17.66 -6.74
CA TYR A 188 -18.76 16.95 -5.49
C TYR A 188 -19.85 15.92 -5.20
N LEU A 189 -21.12 16.30 -5.40
CA LEU A 189 -22.23 15.39 -5.19
C LEU A 189 -22.06 14.10 -6.00
N LEU A 190 -21.88 14.21 -7.31
CA LEU A 190 -21.67 13.07 -8.20
C LEU A 190 -20.40 12.26 -7.85
N ALA A 191 -19.30 12.95 -7.52
CA ALA A 191 -18.05 12.28 -7.13
C ALA A 191 -18.23 11.42 -5.87
N PHE A 192 -18.91 11.95 -4.85
CA PHE A 192 -19.18 11.22 -3.62
C PHE A 192 -20.25 10.13 -3.80
N ASP A 193 -21.26 10.34 -4.63
CA ASP A 193 -22.22 9.30 -5.00
C ASP A 193 -21.52 8.12 -5.69
N ILE A 194 -20.63 8.37 -6.63
CA ILE A 194 -19.82 7.30 -7.24
C ILE A 194 -18.99 6.57 -6.19
N LEU A 195 -18.30 7.28 -5.30
CA LEU A 195 -17.48 6.66 -4.25
C LEU A 195 -18.30 5.78 -3.30
N PHE A 196 -19.44 6.29 -2.83
CA PHE A 196 -20.31 5.57 -1.89
C PHE A 196 -21.02 4.38 -2.54
N TRP A 197 -21.60 4.55 -3.73
CA TRP A 197 -22.41 3.51 -4.38
C TRP A 197 -21.61 2.47 -5.16
N THR A 198 -20.31 2.71 -5.43
CA THR A 198 -19.46 1.73 -6.12
C THR A 198 -18.36 1.14 -5.26
N GLY A 199 -17.98 1.83 -4.19
CA GLY A 199 -16.83 1.48 -3.38
C GLY A 199 -15.48 1.55 -4.12
N CYS A 200 -15.40 2.27 -5.25
CA CYS A 200 -14.14 2.47 -5.96
C CYS A 200 -13.18 3.32 -5.14
N ARG A 201 -11.88 3.24 -5.46
CA ARG A 201 -10.88 4.08 -4.81
C ARG A 201 -10.96 5.51 -5.33
N GLU A 202 -10.62 6.47 -4.46
CA GLU A 202 -10.58 7.89 -4.81
C GLU A 202 -9.84 8.18 -6.13
N GLY A 203 -8.64 7.63 -6.30
CA GLY A 203 -7.89 7.81 -7.54
C GLY A 203 -8.51 7.10 -8.76
N GLU A 204 -9.30 6.04 -8.58
CA GLU A 204 -10.06 5.38 -9.63
C GLU A 204 -11.22 6.26 -10.09
N MET A 205 -11.96 6.84 -9.14
CA MET A 205 -13.04 7.80 -9.42
C MET A 205 -12.51 9.05 -10.13
N LEU A 206 -11.43 9.65 -9.64
CA LEU A 206 -10.81 10.83 -10.25
C LEU A 206 -10.25 10.57 -11.66
N ALA A 207 -10.05 9.32 -12.04
CA ALA A 207 -9.57 8.93 -13.38
C ALA A 207 -10.70 8.72 -14.39
N LEU A 208 -11.96 8.79 -14.00
CA LEU A 208 -13.10 8.49 -14.87
C LEU A 208 -13.20 9.48 -16.04
N LEU A 209 -13.49 8.93 -17.21
CA LEU A 209 -13.79 9.65 -18.46
C LEU A 209 -15.24 9.40 -18.84
N PRO A 210 -15.88 10.25 -19.68
CA PRO A 210 -17.24 10.01 -20.17
C PRO A 210 -17.41 8.61 -20.79
N LYS A 211 -16.47 8.16 -21.60
CA LYS A 211 -16.50 6.84 -22.25
C LYS A 211 -16.32 5.65 -21.31
N ASP A 212 -16.02 5.87 -20.03
CA ASP A 212 -15.88 4.80 -19.04
C ASP A 212 -17.25 4.33 -18.51
N LEU A 213 -18.32 5.10 -18.70
CA LEU A 213 -19.69 4.64 -18.50
C LEU A 213 -20.17 3.94 -19.79
N THR A 214 -20.60 2.70 -19.65
CA THR A 214 -21.17 1.90 -20.76
C THR A 214 -22.67 2.15 -20.92
N ASP A 215 -23.23 1.73 -22.06
CA ASP A 215 -24.66 1.90 -22.34
C ASP A 215 -25.55 1.05 -21.40
N ASP A 216 -25.02 -0.06 -20.88
CA ASP A 216 -25.65 -0.95 -19.91
C ASP A 216 -25.36 -0.59 -18.45
N ASP A 217 -25.11 0.69 -18.17
CA ASP A 217 -24.93 1.26 -16.84
C ASP A 217 -23.80 0.61 -16.00
N GLN A 218 -22.64 0.37 -16.64
CA GLN A 218 -21.45 -0.11 -15.94
C GLN A 218 -20.32 0.92 -16.01
N LEU A 219 -19.64 1.16 -14.90
CA LEU A 219 -18.42 1.95 -14.86
C LEU A 219 -17.21 1.05 -15.06
N ARG A 220 -16.43 1.32 -16.11
CA ARG A 220 -15.15 0.65 -16.39
C ARG A 220 -14.04 1.26 -15.56
N ILE A 221 -13.53 0.50 -14.60
CA ILE A 221 -12.43 0.90 -13.69
C ILE A 221 -11.19 0.12 -14.06
N TYR A 222 -10.21 0.77 -14.70
CA TYR A 222 -8.96 0.14 -15.17
C TYR A 222 -7.73 1.03 -14.97
N LYS A 223 -7.91 2.26 -14.50
CA LYS A 223 -6.86 3.23 -14.27
C LYS A 223 -7.06 3.97 -12.95
N THR A 224 -6.03 4.59 -12.48
CA THR A 224 -6.05 5.49 -11.32
C THR A 224 -5.34 6.79 -11.66
N TYR A 225 -5.80 7.87 -11.06
CA TYR A 225 -5.21 9.19 -11.18
C TYR A 225 -4.54 9.60 -9.88
N HIS A 226 -3.41 10.25 -10.00
CA HIS A 226 -2.78 11.00 -8.90
C HIS A 226 -2.02 12.19 -9.46
N ARG A 227 -1.84 13.22 -8.64
CA ARG A 227 -1.07 14.41 -9.01
C ARG A 227 0.26 14.42 -8.28
N LYS A 228 1.35 14.58 -9.03
CA LYS A 228 2.73 14.61 -8.51
C LYS A 228 3.46 15.81 -9.07
N LYS A 229 4.00 16.68 -8.20
CA LYS A 229 4.76 17.88 -8.59
C LYS A 229 4.02 18.76 -9.64
N GLY A 230 2.70 18.89 -9.47
CA GLY A 230 1.87 19.69 -10.38
C GLY A 230 1.44 18.98 -11.67
N GLN A 231 1.94 17.76 -11.95
CA GLN A 231 1.60 16.97 -13.13
C GLN A 231 0.54 15.93 -12.82
N ASP A 232 -0.38 15.75 -13.75
CA ASP A 232 -1.40 14.72 -13.70
C ASP A 232 -0.82 13.40 -14.22
N ILE A 233 -0.88 12.36 -13.41
CA ILE A 233 -0.32 11.03 -13.72
C ILE A 233 -1.43 9.99 -13.68
N PHE A 234 -1.54 9.23 -14.75
CA PHE A 234 -2.40 8.06 -14.84
C PHE A 234 -1.58 6.79 -14.70
N GLY A 235 -2.08 5.85 -13.92
CA GLY A 235 -1.44 4.56 -13.72
C GLY A 235 -2.44 3.42 -13.70
N PRO A 236 -1.97 2.16 -13.70
CA PRO A 236 -2.84 1.00 -13.55
C PRO A 236 -3.44 0.95 -12.14
N THR A 237 -4.60 0.33 -11.99
CA THR A 237 -5.20 0.08 -10.68
C THR A 237 -4.27 -0.73 -9.77
N LYS A 238 -4.45 -0.61 -8.45
CA LYS A 238 -3.58 -1.26 -7.44
C LYS A 238 -3.40 -2.77 -7.67
N ASN A 239 -4.45 -3.45 -8.08
CA ASN A 239 -4.49 -4.90 -8.29
C ASN A 239 -4.78 -5.26 -9.77
N SER A 240 -4.29 -4.50 -10.74
CA SER A 240 -4.64 -4.65 -12.17
C SER A 240 -4.54 -6.09 -12.69
N LYS A 241 -3.53 -6.85 -12.23
CA LYS A 241 -3.33 -8.26 -12.60
C LYS A 241 -4.19 -9.26 -11.78
N LYS A 242 -4.89 -8.80 -10.74
CA LYS A 242 -5.65 -9.65 -9.79
C LYS A 242 -7.09 -9.16 -9.60
N GLY A 243 -7.74 -8.69 -10.67
CA GLY A 243 -9.12 -8.21 -10.62
C GLY A 243 -9.30 -6.74 -10.23
N GLY A 244 -8.22 -5.96 -10.20
CA GLY A 244 -8.30 -4.51 -10.01
C GLY A 244 -8.99 -3.79 -11.16
N ASN A 245 -8.81 -4.30 -12.39
CA ASN A 245 -9.56 -3.87 -13.57
C ASN A 245 -10.90 -4.60 -13.58
N ARG A 246 -11.99 -3.84 -13.66
CA ARG A 246 -13.36 -4.38 -13.54
C ARG A 246 -14.39 -3.45 -14.13
N ASN A 247 -15.53 -4.01 -14.49
CA ASN A 247 -16.77 -3.28 -14.74
C ASN A 247 -17.63 -3.35 -13.48
N VAL A 248 -18.10 -2.21 -13.02
CA VAL A 248 -18.96 -2.09 -11.84
C VAL A 248 -20.35 -1.66 -12.28
N PRO A 249 -21.35 -2.54 -12.26
CA PRO A 249 -22.73 -2.15 -12.49
C PRO A 249 -23.16 -1.11 -11.44
N ILE A 250 -23.80 -0.03 -11.89
CA ILE A 250 -24.30 1.05 -11.04
C ILE A 250 -25.82 1.20 -11.20
N PRO A 251 -26.50 1.77 -10.20
CA PRO A 251 -27.93 2.10 -10.34
C PRO A 251 -28.17 3.03 -11.54
N HIS A 252 -29.25 2.81 -12.24
CA HIS A 252 -29.63 3.58 -13.43
C HIS A 252 -29.67 5.10 -13.15
N TRP A 253 -30.22 5.51 -12.02
CA TRP A 253 -30.27 6.93 -11.64
C TRP A 253 -28.88 7.55 -11.55
N LEU A 254 -27.86 6.82 -11.04
CA LEU A 254 -26.48 7.30 -10.93
C LEU A 254 -25.81 7.40 -12.31
N ALA A 255 -26.12 6.45 -13.20
CA ALA A 255 -25.66 6.50 -14.59
C ALA A 255 -26.24 7.72 -15.33
N GLU A 256 -27.53 8.02 -15.14
CA GLU A 256 -28.19 9.21 -15.71
C GLU A 256 -27.64 10.51 -15.13
N GLU A 257 -27.39 10.59 -13.83
CA GLU A 257 -26.70 11.75 -13.22
C GLU A 257 -25.32 11.96 -13.83
N PHE A 258 -24.55 10.88 -14.02
CA PHE A 258 -23.23 10.95 -14.66
C PHE A 258 -23.30 11.45 -16.11
N ARG A 259 -24.23 10.90 -16.94
CA ARG A 259 -24.45 11.32 -18.32
C ARG A 259 -24.87 12.78 -18.39
N THR A 260 -25.83 13.18 -17.54
CA THR A 260 -26.35 14.54 -17.45
C THR A 260 -25.25 15.52 -17.05
N TYR A 261 -24.45 15.17 -16.06
CA TYR A 261 -23.32 16.00 -15.64
C TYR A 261 -22.31 16.17 -16.78
N CYS A 262 -21.90 15.09 -17.45
CA CYS A 262 -20.98 15.15 -18.59
C CYS A 262 -21.51 16.01 -19.73
N SER A 263 -22.82 15.94 -20.04
CA SER A 263 -23.43 16.72 -21.12
C SER A 263 -23.46 18.24 -20.86
N ARG A 264 -23.42 18.66 -19.59
CA ARG A 264 -23.39 20.07 -19.19
C ARG A 264 -21.97 20.68 -19.20
N LEU A 265 -20.93 19.85 -19.25
CA LEU A 265 -19.56 20.33 -19.26
C LEU A 265 -19.16 20.78 -20.67
N TYR A 266 -19.03 22.10 -20.85
CA TYR A 266 -18.66 22.68 -22.14
C TYR A 266 -17.29 22.19 -22.63
N GLY A 267 -17.23 21.65 -23.85
CA GLY A 267 -15.98 21.22 -24.48
C GLY A 267 -15.43 19.88 -23.93
N LEU A 268 -16.14 19.19 -23.05
CA LEU A 268 -15.73 17.88 -22.57
C LEU A 268 -15.74 16.85 -23.71
N THR A 269 -14.59 16.22 -23.94
CA THR A 269 -14.47 15.11 -24.91
C THR A 269 -14.58 13.75 -24.23
N PRO A 270 -14.85 12.67 -24.97
CA PRO A 270 -14.88 11.32 -24.38
C PRO A 270 -13.58 10.88 -23.70
N ASP A 271 -12.46 11.56 -24.00
CA ASP A 271 -11.12 11.25 -23.51
C ASP A 271 -10.65 12.18 -22.37
N ASP A 272 -11.46 13.18 -21.99
CA ASP A 272 -11.17 14.08 -20.91
C ASP A 272 -11.62 13.52 -19.56
N ARG A 273 -10.92 13.90 -18.47
CA ARG A 273 -11.38 13.57 -17.11
C ARG A 273 -12.69 14.31 -16.80
N VAL A 274 -13.63 13.58 -16.21
CA VAL A 274 -14.89 14.18 -15.75
C VAL A 274 -14.65 15.06 -14.51
N PHE A 275 -13.75 14.67 -13.62
CA PHE A 275 -13.52 15.31 -12.32
C PHE A 275 -12.16 16.02 -12.26
N TYR A 276 -12.15 17.35 -12.34
CA TYR A 276 -10.95 18.18 -12.25
C TYR A 276 -10.59 18.62 -10.81
N MET A 277 -11.03 17.87 -9.82
CA MET A 277 -10.68 18.06 -8.41
C MET A 277 -9.49 17.21 -8.00
N THR A 278 -8.93 17.51 -6.83
CA THR A 278 -7.81 16.76 -6.22
C THR A 278 -8.28 15.96 -5.01
N CYS A 279 -7.52 14.93 -4.61
CA CYS A 279 -7.74 14.18 -3.37
C CYS A 279 -7.85 15.12 -2.15
N THR A 280 -7.00 16.14 -2.07
CA THR A 280 -7.05 17.13 -0.99
C THR A 280 -8.36 17.92 -0.98
N ALA A 281 -8.88 18.28 -2.16
CA ALA A 281 -10.15 19.01 -2.26
C ALA A 281 -11.33 18.15 -1.83
N LEU A 282 -11.35 16.87 -2.22
CA LEU A 282 -12.35 15.90 -1.77
C LEU A 282 -12.33 15.74 -0.24
N ASN A 283 -11.16 15.51 0.36
CA ASN A 283 -11.06 15.36 1.81
C ASN A 283 -11.53 16.64 2.55
N LYS A 284 -11.14 17.83 2.09
CA LYS A 284 -11.59 19.09 2.68
C LYS A 284 -13.11 19.27 2.60
N GLU A 285 -13.71 18.91 1.46
CA GLU A 285 -15.16 18.99 1.30
C GLU A 285 -15.89 17.99 2.21
N LEU A 286 -15.38 16.77 2.30
CA LEU A 286 -15.96 15.74 3.19
C LEU A 286 -15.89 16.18 4.65
N THR A 287 -14.71 16.64 5.13
CA THR A 287 -14.56 17.15 6.51
C THR A 287 -15.53 18.31 6.78
N ARG A 288 -15.72 19.24 5.82
CA ARG A 288 -16.71 20.32 5.97
C ARG A 288 -18.14 19.75 6.13
N CYS A 289 -18.52 18.79 5.31
CA CYS A 289 -19.87 18.18 5.37
C CYS A 289 -20.09 17.39 6.67
N THR A 290 -19.07 16.62 7.13
CA THR A 290 -19.17 15.89 8.41
C THR A 290 -19.33 16.84 9.60
N GLN A 291 -18.64 17.99 9.59
CA GLN A 291 -18.81 19.02 10.63
C GLN A 291 -20.22 19.63 10.63
N LEU A 292 -20.80 19.91 9.46
CA LEU A 292 -22.15 20.47 9.34
C LEU A 292 -23.24 19.48 9.78
N THR A 293 -23.02 18.19 9.55
CA THR A 293 -23.98 17.13 9.89
C THR A 293 -23.72 16.49 11.24
N TYR A 294 -22.70 16.93 11.97
CA TYR A 294 -22.27 16.36 13.26
C TYR A 294 -21.96 14.85 13.18
N LEU A 295 -21.58 14.37 12.01
CA LEU A 295 -21.12 12.99 11.81
C LEU A 295 -19.64 12.85 12.15
N PRO A 296 -19.15 11.62 12.44
CA PRO A 296 -17.72 11.38 12.63
C PRO A 296 -16.88 11.91 11.47
N ASP A 297 -15.70 12.45 11.75
CA ASP A 297 -14.76 12.90 10.73
C ASP A 297 -14.14 11.69 10.01
N ILE A 298 -14.78 11.32 8.90
CA ILE A 298 -14.37 10.22 8.03
C ILE A 298 -13.49 10.71 6.88
N ARG A 299 -12.63 9.85 6.40
CA ARG A 299 -11.83 10.09 5.19
C ARG A 299 -12.60 9.61 3.96
N VAL A 300 -12.26 10.13 2.79
CA VAL A 300 -12.83 9.68 1.51
C VAL A 300 -12.74 8.16 1.34
N HIS A 301 -11.64 7.54 1.80
CA HIS A 301 -11.49 6.08 1.73
C HIS A 301 -12.49 5.31 2.63
N ASP A 302 -12.98 5.92 3.69
CA ASP A 302 -13.94 5.29 4.61
C ASP A 302 -15.33 5.14 3.96
N LEU A 303 -15.64 5.89 2.89
CA LEU A 303 -16.83 5.66 2.06
C LEU A 303 -16.78 4.28 1.37
N ARG A 304 -15.60 3.82 0.98
CA ARG A 304 -15.45 2.46 0.46
C ARG A 304 -15.67 1.41 1.55
N HIS A 305 -15.26 1.68 2.79
CA HIS A 305 -15.59 0.83 3.93
C HIS A 305 -17.10 0.78 4.17
N SER A 306 -17.76 1.92 4.07
CA SER A 306 -19.22 2.05 4.19
C SER A 306 -19.95 1.28 3.09
N HIS A 307 -19.49 1.37 1.83
CA HIS A 307 -20.02 0.58 0.73
C HIS A 307 -19.91 -0.93 0.96
N VAL A 308 -18.76 -1.40 1.46
CA VAL A 308 -18.57 -2.83 1.76
C VAL A 308 -19.48 -3.27 2.89
N SER A 309 -19.61 -2.46 3.95
CA SER A 309 -20.55 -2.73 5.06
C SER A 309 -21.97 -2.85 4.57
N LEU A 310 -22.43 -1.91 3.72
CA LEU A 310 -23.76 -1.94 3.11
C LEU A 310 -23.97 -3.21 2.27
N CYS A 311 -23.01 -3.62 1.46
CA CYS A 311 -23.09 -4.85 0.68
C CYS A 311 -23.19 -6.10 1.57
N ILE A 312 -22.48 -6.13 2.70
CA ILE A 312 -22.52 -7.25 3.67
C ILE A 312 -23.88 -7.27 4.37
N GLU A 313 -24.40 -6.12 4.78
CA GLU A 313 -25.72 -5.96 5.40
C GLU A 313 -26.83 -6.46 4.47
N LEU A 314 -26.73 -6.15 3.18
CA LEU A 314 -27.64 -6.66 2.12
C LEU A 314 -27.46 -8.16 1.84
N GLY A 315 -26.56 -8.85 2.53
CA GLY A 315 -26.40 -10.30 2.47
C GLY A 315 -25.52 -10.82 1.32
N TYR A 316 -24.78 -9.95 0.63
CA TYR A 316 -23.93 -10.38 -0.47
C TYR A 316 -22.66 -11.12 0.01
N SER A 317 -22.24 -12.12 -0.79
CA SER A 317 -21.07 -12.93 -0.48
C SER A 317 -19.77 -12.13 -0.56
N VAL A 318 -18.78 -12.53 0.26
CA VAL A 318 -17.43 -11.93 0.26
C VAL A 318 -16.79 -11.96 -1.14
N VAL A 319 -17.07 -12.99 -1.94
CA VAL A 319 -16.52 -13.13 -3.31
C VAL A 319 -17.09 -12.03 -4.22
N LEU A 320 -18.40 -11.78 -4.14
CA LEU A 320 -19.04 -10.72 -4.92
C LEU A 320 -18.54 -9.34 -4.49
N VAL A 321 -18.48 -9.09 -3.19
CA VAL A 321 -17.95 -7.83 -2.63
C VAL A 321 -16.51 -7.59 -3.08
N ALA A 322 -15.63 -8.58 -2.94
CA ALA A 322 -14.22 -8.48 -3.36
C ALA A 322 -14.10 -8.13 -4.85
N ARG A 323 -14.86 -8.82 -5.71
CA ARG A 323 -14.89 -8.56 -7.16
C ARG A 323 -15.38 -7.14 -7.46
N ARG A 324 -16.48 -6.70 -6.81
CA ARG A 324 -17.05 -5.36 -7.00
C ARG A 324 -16.07 -4.25 -6.67
N ILE A 325 -15.39 -4.34 -5.51
CA ILE A 325 -14.46 -3.30 -5.08
C ILE A 325 -13.05 -3.43 -5.71
N GLY A 326 -12.77 -4.50 -6.46
CA GLY A 326 -11.45 -4.75 -7.07
C GLY A 326 -10.36 -5.04 -6.04
N ASP A 327 -10.69 -5.92 -5.09
CA ASP A 327 -9.75 -6.43 -4.09
C ASP A 327 -9.76 -7.97 -4.08
N THR A 328 -8.90 -8.58 -3.28
CA THR A 328 -8.87 -10.05 -3.14
C THR A 328 -9.72 -10.50 -1.95
N VAL A 329 -10.31 -11.70 -2.06
CA VAL A 329 -11.12 -12.29 -0.98
C VAL A 329 -10.37 -12.31 0.37
N PRO A 330 -9.08 -12.71 0.45
CA PRO A 330 -8.34 -12.67 1.71
C PRO A 330 -8.23 -11.26 2.32
N VAL A 331 -8.12 -10.21 1.50
CA VAL A 331 -8.08 -8.83 1.98
C VAL A 331 -9.44 -8.42 2.54
N VAL A 332 -10.53 -8.73 1.84
CA VAL A 332 -11.90 -8.44 2.31
C VAL A 332 -12.20 -9.19 3.60
N MET A 333 -11.87 -10.48 3.68
CA MET A 333 -12.06 -11.28 4.90
C MET A 333 -11.27 -10.72 6.07
N ARG A 334 -9.98 -10.43 5.89
CA ARG A 334 -9.16 -9.86 6.97
C ARG A 334 -9.69 -8.54 7.51
N THR A 335 -10.28 -7.73 6.63
CA THR A 335 -10.72 -6.38 6.98
C THR A 335 -12.15 -6.35 7.49
N TYR A 336 -13.04 -7.19 6.97
CA TYR A 336 -14.49 -7.06 7.18
C TYR A 336 -15.15 -8.35 7.74
N ALA A 337 -14.39 -9.40 8.08
CA ALA A 337 -14.98 -10.65 8.59
C ALA A 337 -15.90 -10.45 9.80
N HIS A 338 -15.56 -9.48 10.66
CA HIS A 338 -16.33 -9.15 11.86
C HIS A 338 -17.73 -8.54 11.56
N LEU A 339 -17.94 -8.03 10.35
CA LEU A 339 -19.23 -7.49 9.91
C LEU A 339 -20.16 -8.56 9.35
N TYR A 340 -19.63 -9.75 8.99
CA TYR A 340 -20.47 -10.83 8.49
C TYR A 340 -21.28 -11.45 9.63
N PRO A 341 -22.61 -11.47 9.55
CA PRO A 341 -23.45 -12.02 10.62
C PRO A 341 -23.24 -13.53 10.76
N ASN A 342 -23.31 -14.00 12.00
CA ASN A 342 -23.36 -15.43 12.27
C ASN A 342 -24.76 -15.99 11.93
N LYS A 343 -24.92 -16.59 10.76
CA LYS A 343 -26.19 -17.14 10.26
C LYS A 343 -26.35 -18.63 10.53
N GLN A 344 -25.66 -19.21 11.50
CA GLN A 344 -25.72 -20.65 11.78
C GLN A 344 -27.15 -21.13 12.12
N GLN A 345 -27.87 -20.37 12.95
CA GLN A 345 -29.26 -20.73 13.31
C GLN A 345 -30.21 -20.60 12.10
N GLU A 346 -30.06 -19.54 11.31
CA GLU A 346 -30.83 -19.37 10.07
C GLU A 346 -30.56 -20.49 9.08
N LEU A 347 -29.31 -20.94 8.98
CA LEU A 347 -28.92 -22.07 8.15
C LEU A 347 -29.61 -23.35 8.63
N VAL A 348 -29.56 -23.64 9.95
CA VAL A 348 -30.23 -24.84 10.53
C VAL A 348 -31.73 -24.82 10.25
N SER A 349 -32.40 -23.69 10.50
CA SER A 349 -33.84 -23.57 10.23
C SER A 349 -34.18 -23.82 8.74
N LYS A 350 -33.34 -23.32 7.83
CA LYS A 350 -33.52 -23.58 6.39
C LYS A 350 -33.25 -25.04 6.02
N LEU A 351 -32.26 -25.68 6.62
CA LEU A 351 -31.98 -27.11 6.42
C LEU A 351 -33.10 -27.98 6.95
N GLU A 352 -33.67 -27.66 8.12
CA GLU A 352 -34.84 -28.33 8.68
C GLU A 352 -36.03 -28.23 7.74
N ALA A 353 -36.32 -27.02 7.18
CA ALA A 353 -37.40 -26.81 6.24
C ALA A 353 -37.27 -27.64 4.94
N ILE A 354 -36.02 -27.90 4.50
CA ILE A 354 -35.76 -28.71 3.30
C ILE A 354 -35.74 -30.20 3.65
N GLY A 355 -35.22 -30.58 4.83
CA GLY A 355 -34.98 -31.92 5.23
C GLY A 355 -36.13 -32.59 5.99
N SER A 356 -37.21 -31.90 6.32
CA SER A 356 -38.40 -32.50 6.96
C SER A 356 -39.01 -33.54 6.02
N PRO A 357 -39.03 -34.84 6.37
CA PRO A 357 -39.72 -35.84 5.56
C PRO A 357 -41.20 -35.42 5.44
N SER A 358 -41.72 -35.36 4.22
CA SER A 358 -43.13 -35.17 3.99
C SER A 358 -43.87 -36.30 4.75
N SER A 359 -44.69 -35.94 5.73
CA SER A 359 -45.60 -36.88 6.35
C SER A 359 -46.56 -37.34 5.28
N ASN A 360 -46.25 -38.49 4.69
CA ASN A 360 -47.22 -39.21 3.90
C ASN A 360 -48.23 -39.84 4.89
N ASP A 361 -49.20 -39.07 5.32
CA ASP A 361 -50.46 -39.57 5.88
C ASP A 361 -51.39 -39.91 4.71
N ASP A 362 -51.10 -41.04 4.03
CA ASP A 362 -52.02 -41.77 3.14
C ASP A 362 -51.90 -43.27 3.38
N GLU A 363 -52.12 -43.69 4.63
CA GLU A 363 -52.35 -45.10 5.01
C GLU A 363 -53.78 -45.28 5.57
N SER A 364 -54.79 -44.80 4.87
CA SER A 364 -56.17 -45.02 5.30
C SER A 364 -57.16 -45.51 4.23
N ASP A 365 -56.69 -45.96 3.04
CA ASP A 365 -57.59 -46.45 2.00
C ASP A 365 -57.33 -47.87 1.48
N LEU A 366 -56.77 -48.75 2.31
CA LEU A 366 -56.53 -50.16 1.92
C LEU A 366 -57.28 -51.17 2.79
N MET A 367 -58.36 -50.81 3.51
CA MET A 367 -59.18 -51.80 4.24
C MET A 367 -60.68 -51.59 3.98
N SER A 368 -61.11 -51.58 2.72
CA SER A 368 -62.53 -51.75 2.40
C SER A 368 -62.74 -52.34 1.03
N LEU A 369 -62.19 -53.55 0.79
CA LEU A 369 -62.64 -54.49 -0.25
C LEU A 369 -62.13 -55.88 0.10
N GLY A 370 -62.94 -56.67 0.86
CA GLY A 370 -62.76 -58.05 1.11
C GLY A 370 -63.88 -58.62 1.93
#